data_1782ae433a46349d73a2724d0bc94990
#
_entry.id   1782ae433a46349d73a2724d0bc94990
#
_cell.length_a   1.000
_cell.length_b   1.000
_cell.length_c   1.000
_cell.angle_alpha   90.00
_cell.angle_beta   90.00
_cell.angle_gamma   90.00
#
_symmetry.space_group_name_H-M   'P 1'
#
loop_
_entity.id
_entity.type
_entity.pdbx_description
1 polymer ?
#
loop_
_entity_poly.entity_id
_entity_poly.type
_entity_poly.pdbx_seq_one_letter_code
_entity_poly.pdbx_strand_id
1 'polypeptide(L)'
;MAYLPNRGDIVHLDFDPSSGREMKGPHFGLVLSGKVFNQQGLAMICPISQGAAAAAARTYGTVVTLVGAGTDTQGAVHCHQLKSLDWRAWNVSLKETVPQYIVDEALARIEAILFE
;
A
#
# COMPACT_ATOMS: atom_id res chain seq x y z
N MET A 1 14.53 -16.79 8.06
CA MET A 1 14.74 -16.12 6.77
C MET A 1 14.11 -14.76 6.79
N ALA A 2 14.81 -13.79 6.29
CA ALA A 2 14.27 -12.44 6.19
C ALA A 2 13.16 -12.40 5.14
N TYR A 3 12.09 -11.68 5.46
CA TYR A 3 11.00 -11.47 4.53
C TYR A 3 11.45 -10.56 3.38
N LEU A 4 11.06 -10.88 2.16
CA LEU A 4 11.27 -10.06 0.98
C LEU A 4 9.90 -9.66 0.42
N PRO A 5 9.54 -8.36 0.41
CA PRO A 5 8.24 -7.93 -0.11
C PRO A 5 8.05 -8.30 -1.57
N ASN A 6 6.80 -8.65 -1.90
CA ASN A 6 6.40 -8.98 -3.27
C ASN A 6 5.11 -8.26 -3.64
N ARG A 7 4.91 -8.04 -4.92
CA ARG A 7 3.69 -7.41 -5.43
C ARG A 7 2.46 -8.14 -4.94
N GLY A 8 1.51 -7.38 -4.40
CA GLY A 8 0.27 -7.92 -3.87
C GLY A 8 0.30 -8.19 -2.38
N ASP A 9 1.45 -8.05 -1.74
CA ASP A 9 1.53 -8.22 -0.28
C ASP A 9 0.96 -6.99 0.42
N ILE A 10 0.13 -7.23 1.44
CA ILE A 10 -0.19 -6.22 2.44
C ILE A 10 0.84 -6.38 3.54
N VAL A 11 1.55 -5.30 3.82
CA VAL A 11 2.60 -5.30 4.82
C VAL A 11 2.26 -4.35 5.96
N HIS A 12 2.74 -4.69 7.14
CA HIS A 12 2.71 -3.80 8.29
C HIS A 12 3.94 -2.91 8.20
N LEU A 13 3.71 -1.61 8.32
CA LEU A 13 4.76 -0.58 8.25
C LEU A 13 4.85 0.12 9.59
N ASP A 14 6.07 0.30 10.05
CA ASP A 14 6.33 1.05 11.26
C ASP A 14 6.70 2.49 10.86
N PHE A 15 5.68 3.30 10.61
CA PHE A 15 5.88 4.68 10.16
C PHE A 15 6.45 5.55 11.27
N ASP A 16 7.42 6.39 10.90
CA ASP A 16 7.86 7.48 11.73
C ASP A 16 6.73 8.53 11.79
N PRO A 17 6.23 8.88 12.97
CA PRO A 17 5.10 9.80 13.10
C PRO A 17 5.42 11.27 12.84
N SER A 18 6.60 11.61 12.37
CA SER A 18 7.06 13.00 12.27
C SER A 18 6.54 13.76 11.05
N SER A 19 5.74 13.19 10.20
CA SER A 19 5.54 13.70 8.83
C SER A 19 4.21 14.41 8.60
N GLY A 20 3.78 15.27 9.45
CA GLY A 20 2.68 16.19 9.13
C GLY A 20 1.39 15.53 8.64
N ARG A 21 1.10 15.61 7.35
CA ARG A 21 -0.14 15.10 6.76
C ARG A 21 -0.13 13.60 6.48
N GLU A 22 1.01 12.96 6.63
CA GLU A 22 1.09 11.53 6.41
C GLU A 22 0.43 10.79 7.57
N MET A 23 -0.01 9.57 7.29
CA MET A 23 -0.64 8.71 8.29
C MET A 23 0.35 8.41 9.40
N LYS A 24 -0.13 8.43 10.64
CA LYS A 24 0.69 8.24 11.83
C LYS A 24 0.46 6.87 12.43
N GLY A 25 1.48 6.37 13.13
CA GLY A 25 1.41 5.11 13.87
C GLY A 25 1.60 3.90 12.97
N PRO A 26 1.37 2.70 13.50
CA PRO A 26 1.49 1.49 12.72
C PRO A 26 0.39 1.41 11.67
N HIS A 27 0.80 1.23 10.43
CA HIS A 27 -0.12 1.21 9.30
C HIS A 27 0.18 0.06 8.38
N PHE A 28 -0.77 -0.20 7.49
CA PHE A 28 -0.61 -1.18 6.45
C PHE A 28 -0.35 -0.49 5.12
N GLY A 29 0.33 -1.21 4.23
CA GLY A 29 0.57 -0.75 2.88
C GLY A 29 0.47 -1.89 1.90
N LEU A 30 0.12 -1.57 0.66
CA LEU A 30 0.08 -2.54 -0.43
C LEU A 30 1.34 -2.39 -1.28
N VAL A 31 2.09 -3.48 -1.39
CA VAL A 31 3.30 -3.53 -2.22
C VAL A 31 2.89 -3.69 -3.67
N LEU A 32 3.36 -2.80 -4.54
CA LEU A 32 3.06 -2.85 -5.97
C LEU A 32 4.26 -3.17 -6.84
N SER A 33 5.47 -3.03 -6.33
CA SER A 33 6.66 -3.42 -7.05
C SER A 33 6.97 -4.91 -6.86
N GLY A 34 7.59 -5.50 -7.86
CA GLY A 34 7.90 -6.92 -7.84
C GLY A 34 9.12 -7.26 -7.00
N LYS A 35 9.22 -8.55 -6.66
CA LYS A 35 10.27 -9.08 -5.80
C LYS A 35 11.67 -8.78 -6.33
N VAL A 36 11.88 -8.88 -7.64
CA VAL A 36 13.19 -8.62 -8.25
C VAL A 36 13.64 -7.19 -7.99
N PHE A 37 12.75 -6.22 -8.20
CA PHE A 37 13.06 -4.82 -7.88
C PHE A 37 13.31 -4.66 -6.38
N ASN A 38 12.46 -5.28 -5.56
CA ASN A 38 12.49 -5.08 -4.11
C ASN A 38 13.78 -5.61 -3.46
N GLN A 39 14.48 -6.52 -4.12
CA GLN A 39 15.73 -7.07 -3.61
C GLN A 39 16.81 -6.02 -3.36
N GLN A 40 16.79 -4.92 -4.09
CA GLN A 40 17.80 -3.86 -3.93
C GLN A 40 17.57 -3.01 -2.67
N GLY A 41 16.47 -3.21 -1.94
CA GLY A 41 16.22 -2.57 -0.66
C GLY A 41 15.09 -1.57 -0.63
N LEU A 42 14.57 -1.16 -1.79
CA LEU A 42 13.41 -0.29 -1.88
C LEU A 42 12.21 -1.07 -2.39
N ALA A 43 11.02 -0.62 -2.04
CA ALA A 43 9.77 -1.16 -2.59
C ALA A 43 8.77 -0.02 -2.79
N MET A 44 7.97 -0.11 -3.84
CA MET A 44 6.91 0.86 -4.13
C MET A 44 5.66 0.41 -3.40
N ILE A 45 5.19 1.23 -2.46
CA ILE A 45 4.12 0.86 -1.53
C ILE A 45 3.09 1.97 -1.47
N CYS A 46 1.80 1.59 -1.54
CA CYS A 46 0.69 2.50 -1.32
C CYS A 46 0.16 2.31 0.09
N PRO A 47 -0.03 3.39 0.87
CA PRO A 47 -0.60 3.26 2.21
C PRO A 47 -2.07 2.84 2.15
N ILE A 48 -2.51 2.16 3.19
CA ILE A 48 -3.89 1.71 3.37
C ILE A 48 -4.45 2.45 4.58
N SER A 49 -5.56 3.18 4.38
CA SER A 49 -6.25 3.84 5.47
C SER A 49 -7.51 3.08 5.85
N GLN A 50 -7.96 3.26 7.09
CA GLN A 50 -9.15 2.58 7.62
C GLN A 50 -10.12 3.61 8.19
N GLY A 51 -11.38 3.20 8.38
CA GLY A 51 -12.39 4.03 9.03
C GLY A 51 -12.79 5.25 8.23
N ALA A 52 -12.98 6.38 8.91
CA ALA A 52 -13.46 7.61 8.31
C ALA A 52 -12.52 8.16 7.22
N ALA A 53 -11.22 7.99 7.41
CA ALA A 53 -10.23 8.43 6.42
C ALA A 53 -10.40 7.68 5.10
N ALA A 54 -10.67 6.38 5.16
CA ALA A 54 -10.93 5.57 3.98
C ALA A 54 -12.20 6.03 3.26
N ALA A 55 -13.27 6.31 4.01
CA ALA A 55 -14.53 6.76 3.46
C ALA A 55 -14.39 8.10 2.74
N ALA A 56 -13.67 9.05 3.35
CA ALA A 56 -13.43 10.35 2.75
C ALA A 56 -12.61 10.25 1.46
N ALA A 57 -11.60 9.40 1.45
CA ALA A 57 -10.71 9.24 0.31
C ALA A 57 -11.40 8.68 -0.93
N ARG A 58 -12.49 7.94 -0.76
CA ARG A 58 -13.22 7.35 -1.90
C ARG A 58 -13.75 8.38 -2.89
N THR A 59 -13.92 9.62 -2.45
CA THR A 59 -14.47 10.66 -3.32
C THR A 59 -13.51 11.10 -4.43
N TYR A 60 -12.24 10.76 -4.34
CA TYR A 60 -11.24 11.25 -5.28
C TYR A 60 -10.95 10.31 -6.45
N GLY A 61 -11.54 9.12 -6.46
CA GLY A 61 -11.30 8.16 -7.54
C GLY A 61 -9.88 7.61 -7.62
N THR A 62 -9.04 7.94 -6.64
CA THR A 62 -7.64 7.51 -6.60
C THR A 62 -7.38 6.40 -5.59
N VAL A 63 -8.45 5.87 -5.00
CA VAL A 63 -8.35 4.81 -4.01
C VAL A 63 -9.02 3.54 -4.49
N VAL A 64 -8.53 2.41 -4.00
CA VAL A 64 -9.13 1.10 -4.25
C VAL A 64 -9.60 0.55 -2.91
N THR A 65 -10.89 0.22 -2.84
CA THR A 65 -11.44 -0.34 -1.61
C THR A 65 -11.05 -1.81 -1.43
N LEU A 66 -10.78 -2.19 -0.20
CA LEU A 66 -10.58 -3.59 0.18
C LEU A 66 -11.89 -4.25 0.65
N VAL A 67 -12.98 -3.51 0.69
CA VAL A 67 -14.29 -4.06 1.03
C VAL A 67 -14.68 -5.12 0.00
N GLY A 68 -14.99 -6.31 0.49
CA GLY A 68 -15.35 -7.42 -0.39
C GLY A 68 -14.18 -8.15 -1.03
N ALA A 69 -12.94 -7.77 -0.71
CA ALA A 69 -11.76 -8.43 -1.29
C ALA A 69 -11.42 -9.76 -0.62
N GLY A 70 -12.06 -10.08 0.49
CA GLY A 70 -11.77 -11.30 1.24
C GLY A 70 -10.54 -11.20 2.11
N THR A 71 -10.00 -9.99 2.28
CA THR A 71 -8.84 -9.77 3.14
C THR A 71 -9.27 -9.46 4.57
N ASP A 72 -8.41 -9.80 5.52
CA ASP A 72 -8.60 -9.42 6.92
C ASP A 72 -8.42 -7.91 7.09
N THR A 73 -7.48 -7.32 6.35
CA THR A 73 -7.27 -5.88 6.33
C THR A 73 -8.41 -5.23 5.56
N GLN A 74 -9.06 -4.26 6.19
CA GLN A 74 -10.15 -3.48 5.58
C GLN A 74 -9.68 -2.06 5.33
N GLY A 75 -10.41 -1.32 4.50
CA GLY A 75 -10.10 0.07 4.24
C GLY A 75 -9.89 0.37 2.76
N ALA A 76 -9.04 1.36 2.48
CA ALA A 76 -8.81 1.82 1.12
C ALA A 76 -7.32 2.01 0.85
N VAL A 77 -6.88 1.55 -0.32
CA VAL A 77 -5.51 1.72 -0.81
C VAL A 77 -5.42 3.08 -1.47
N HIS A 78 -4.52 3.93 -1.00
CA HIS A 78 -4.32 5.28 -1.53
C HIS A 78 -3.30 5.24 -2.65
N CYS A 79 -3.76 5.05 -3.87
CA CYS A 79 -2.88 4.90 -5.03
C CYS A 79 -2.11 6.18 -5.35
N HIS A 80 -2.68 7.34 -5.06
CA HIS A 80 -2.04 8.63 -5.30
C HIS A 80 -0.92 8.94 -4.30
N GLN A 81 -0.77 8.13 -3.27
CA GLN A 81 0.30 8.28 -2.27
C GLN A 81 1.34 7.18 -2.38
N LEU A 82 1.51 6.64 -3.57
CA LEU A 82 2.56 5.64 -3.84
C LEU A 82 3.91 6.22 -3.46
N LYS A 83 4.66 5.46 -2.67
CA LYS A 83 5.99 5.87 -2.20
C LYS A 83 7.00 4.77 -2.41
N SER A 84 8.24 5.16 -2.67
CA SER A 84 9.37 4.26 -2.63
C SER A 84 9.94 4.28 -1.21
N LEU A 85 9.91 3.15 -0.55
CA LEU A 85 10.32 3.03 0.85
C LEU A 85 11.45 2.02 1.00
N ASP A 86 12.40 2.33 1.89
CA ASP A 86 13.42 1.38 2.34
C ASP A 86 12.73 0.40 3.30
N TRP A 87 12.31 -0.74 2.78
CA TRP A 87 11.47 -1.66 3.54
C TRP A 87 12.20 -2.33 4.71
N ARG A 88 13.53 -2.37 4.68
CA ARG A 88 14.30 -2.87 5.81
C ARG A 88 14.33 -1.85 6.94
N ALA A 89 14.60 -0.59 6.60
CA ALA A 89 14.62 0.50 7.60
C ALA A 89 13.26 0.71 8.23
N TRP A 90 12.18 0.49 7.46
CA TRP A 90 10.81 0.63 7.95
C TRP A 90 10.30 -0.62 8.66
N ASN A 91 11.14 -1.63 8.80
CA ASN A 91 10.80 -2.87 9.51
C ASN A 91 9.50 -3.50 8.99
N VAL A 92 9.41 -3.62 7.68
CA VAL A 92 8.22 -4.12 7.00
C VAL A 92 8.04 -5.61 7.28
N SER A 93 6.83 -6.02 7.62
CA SER A 93 6.47 -7.42 7.81
C SER A 93 5.19 -7.78 7.06
N LEU A 94 5.10 -9.02 6.62
CA LEU A 94 3.95 -9.50 5.87
C LEU A 94 2.73 -9.64 6.77
N LYS A 95 1.61 -9.07 6.34
CA LYS A 95 0.30 -9.28 6.96
C LYS A 95 -0.49 -10.35 6.21
N GLU A 96 -0.68 -10.18 4.90
CA GLU A 96 -1.44 -11.08 4.03
C GLU A 96 -1.23 -10.66 2.57
N THR A 97 -1.81 -11.40 1.64
CA THR A 97 -1.78 -11.04 0.22
C THR A 97 -3.17 -10.69 -0.27
N VAL A 98 -3.27 -9.81 -1.26
CA VAL A 98 -4.54 -9.43 -1.86
C VAL A 98 -4.84 -10.30 -3.09
N PRO A 99 -6.13 -10.41 -3.48
CA PRO A 99 -6.47 -10.97 -4.79
C PRO A 99 -5.84 -10.14 -5.91
N GLN A 100 -5.53 -10.80 -7.03
CA GLN A 100 -4.88 -10.14 -8.16
C GLN A 100 -5.66 -8.91 -8.66
N TYR A 101 -7.00 -8.92 -8.61
CA TYR A 101 -7.78 -7.81 -9.12
C TYR A 101 -7.52 -6.51 -8.36
N ILE A 102 -7.14 -6.59 -7.07
CA ILE A 102 -6.80 -5.40 -6.29
C ILE A 102 -5.50 -4.79 -6.83
N VAL A 103 -4.50 -5.61 -7.15
CA VAL A 103 -3.26 -5.14 -7.77
C VAL A 103 -3.57 -4.47 -9.12
N ASP A 104 -4.39 -5.13 -9.94
CA ASP A 104 -4.74 -4.63 -11.26
C ASP A 104 -5.44 -3.28 -11.17
N GLU A 105 -6.39 -3.12 -10.26
CA GLU A 105 -7.09 -1.86 -10.04
C GLU A 105 -6.15 -0.76 -9.56
N ALA A 106 -5.27 -1.08 -8.60
CA ALA A 106 -4.33 -0.10 -8.07
C ALA A 106 -3.37 0.39 -9.17
N LEU A 107 -2.85 -0.51 -9.96
CA LEU A 107 -1.96 -0.15 -11.08
C LEU A 107 -2.69 0.67 -12.14
N ALA A 108 -3.96 0.35 -12.41
CA ALA A 108 -4.76 1.11 -13.37
C ALA A 108 -4.99 2.55 -12.89
N ARG A 109 -5.21 2.76 -11.60
CA ARG A 109 -5.38 4.10 -11.03
C ARG A 109 -4.09 4.91 -11.12
N ILE A 110 -2.96 4.28 -10.82
CA ILE A 110 -1.66 4.93 -10.92
C ILE A 110 -1.36 5.30 -12.37
N GLU A 111 -1.62 4.38 -13.29
CA GLU A 111 -1.44 4.63 -14.72
C GLU A 111 -2.26 5.83 -15.18
N ALA A 112 -3.51 5.92 -14.75
CA ALA A 112 -4.39 7.03 -15.10
C ALA A 112 -3.83 8.37 -14.61
N ILE A 113 -3.20 8.39 -13.45
CA ILE A 113 -2.59 9.61 -12.91
C ILE A 113 -1.34 9.99 -13.71
N LEU A 114 -0.50 9.02 -14.03
CA LEU A 114 0.79 9.28 -14.65
C LEU A 114 0.69 9.59 -16.14
N PHE A 115 -0.34 9.07 -16.80
CA PHE A 115 -0.49 9.20 -18.25
C PHE A 115 -1.74 9.99 -18.67
N GLU A 116 -2.29 10.80 -17.76
CA GLU A 116 -3.41 11.67 -18.12
C GLU A 116 -3.05 12.78 -19.11
#